data_55fa65b091e9b88a964b28c20cffcdc6
#
_entry.id   55fa65b091e9b88a964b28c20cffcdc6
#
_cell.length_a   1.000
_cell.length_b   1.000
_cell.length_c   1.000
_cell.angle_alpha   90.00
_cell.angle_beta   90.00
_cell.angle_gamma   90.00
#
_symmetry.space_group_name_H-M   'P 1'
#
loop_
_entity.id
_entity.type
_entity.pdbx_description
1 polymer ?
#
loop_
_entity_poly.entity_id
_entity_poly.type
_entity_poly.pdbx_seq_one_letter_code
_entity_poly.pdbx_strand_id
1 'polypeptide(L)'
;MEMAHPRMRSLITILWANALIFKCSAYVWPTAVVDPSRVKQVSWKPRAFVYDGFLTDMECDHLISLAKPELRRSLVVDAENTTKNKLSEVRTSSGMFIPSAKDNIVAGIEAKLAAWTFYPPENGEDIQVLRYEIGQKYDPHHDYFQDEHNLARGGNRVATVLMYLTNVTKGGETVFPLAVGPPDRQASDFDGLSDCARRGVAVKPQKGRALLFFSLFPNAEGDNLSTHGGCPVIEGEKWSATRWIHQRRFADSKVEINGQCKDVHEKCRLWADLGECSRNPAYMVGSLSRPGYCRKSCNVCM
;
A
#
# COMPACT_ATOMS: atom_id res chain seq x y z
N MET A 1 88.12 19.22 34.30
CA MET A 1 87.91 18.73 32.93
C MET A 1 86.46 18.12 32.90
N GLU A 2 85.52 18.97 32.66
CA GLU A 2 84.07 18.63 32.64
C GLU A 2 83.65 18.58 31.19
N MET A 3 83.10 17.41 30.79
CA MET A 3 82.56 17.24 29.43
C MET A 3 81.09 17.50 29.45
N ALA A 4 80.66 18.57 28.71
CA ALA A 4 79.26 18.95 28.55
C ALA A 4 78.59 18.00 27.58
N HIS A 5 77.43 17.44 28.00
CA HIS A 5 76.51 16.72 27.13
C HIS A 5 75.50 17.68 26.49
N PRO A 6 75.24 17.62 25.17
CA PRO A 6 74.19 18.37 24.54
C PRO A 6 72.80 17.73 24.76
N ARG A 7 71.91 18.51 25.29
CA ARG A 7 70.47 18.12 25.40
C ARG A 7 69.84 18.12 24.05
N MET A 8 69.37 16.94 23.60
CA MET A 8 68.51 16.75 22.41
C MET A 8 67.06 17.11 22.74
N ARG A 9 66.58 18.22 22.17
CA ARG A 9 65.20 18.63 22.26
C ARG A 9 64.36 17.81 21.27
N SER A 10 63.54 16.92 21.80
CA SER A 10 62.55 16.17 21.02
C SER A 10 61.38 17.07 20.66
N LEU A 11 61.19 17.39 19.38
CA LEU A 11 60.03 18.07 18.82
C LEU A 11 58.93 17.02 18.65
N ILE A 12 57.94 17.03 19.54
CA ILE A 12 56.72 16.26 19.40
C ILE A 12 55.79 17.04 18.44
N THR A 13 55.73 16.60 17.18
CA THR A 13 54.76 17.06 16.20
C THR A 13 53.41 16.38 16.49
N ILE A 14 52.48 17.13 17.04
CA ILE A 14 51.10 16.67 17.25
C ILE A 14 50.38 16.75 15.90
N LEU A 15 50.21 15.60 15.25
CA LEU A 15 49.36 15.44 14.08
C LEU A 15 47.88 15.45 14.55
N TRP A 16 47.20 16.52 14.28
CA TRP A 16 45.73 16.60 14.38
C TRP A 16 45.12 15.78 13.26
N ALA A 17 44.71 14.54 13.55
CA ALA A 17 43.89 13.76 12.66
C ALA A 17 42.45 14.28 12.78
N ASN A 18 42.02 15.08 11.81
CA ASN A 18 40.59 15.40 11.62
C ASN A 18 39.85 14.13 11.25
N ALA A 19 39.33 13.40 12.23
CA ALA A 19 38.37 12.33 12.02
C ALA A 19 37.03 12.97 11.59
N LEU A 20 36.79 13.01 10.28
CA LEU A 20 35.47 13.24 9.71
C LEU A 20 34.57 12.10 10.20
N ILE A 21 33.87 12.34 11.32
CA ILE A 21 32.77 11.47 11.78
C ILE A 21 31.64 11.66 10.78
N PHE A 22 31.58 10.79 9.78
CA PHE A 22 30.36 10.58 9.01
C PHE A 22 29.29 10.13 10.00
N LYS A 23 28.42 11.07 10.43
CA LYS A 23 27.17 10.72 11.08
C LYS A 23 26.32 9.98 10.04
N CYS A 24 26.49 8.65 9.97
CA CYS A 24 25.50 7.79 9.35
C CYS A 24 24.23 7.95 10.20
N SER A 25 23.34 8.85 9.80
CA SER A 25 22.02 8.94 10.34
C SER A 25 21.29 7.67 9.88
N ALA A 26 21.46 6.59 10.66
CA ALA A 26 20.61 5.43 10.50
C ALA A 26 19.18 5.94 10.71
N TYR A 27 18.40 5.98 9.66
CA TYR A 27 16.96 6.19 9.73
C TYR A 27 16.43 5.01 10.54
N VAL A 28 16.29 5.22 11.84
CA VAL A 28 15.64 4.25 12.72
C VAL A 28 14.17 4.34 12.36
N TRP A 29 13.73 3.43 11.50
CA TRP A 29 12.31 3.18 11.30
C TRP A 29 11.73 2.90 12.70
N PRO A 30 10.64 3.56 13.12
CA PRO A 30 9.99 3.18 14.36
C PRO A 30 9.73 1.68 14.25
N THR A 31 10.25 0.92 15.20
CA THR A 31 10.03 -0.53 15.27
C THR A 31 8.54 -0.74 15.41
N ALA A 32 7.87 -1.02 14.29
CA ALA A 32 6.45 -1.33 14.28
C ALA A 32 6.30 -2.70 14.95
N VAL A 33 5.92 -2.69 16.21
CA VAL A 33 5.69 -3.90 16.99
C VAL A 33 4.28 -4.38 16.68
N VAL A 34 4.16 -5.57 16.12
CA VAL A 34 2.88 -6.26 15.98
C VAL A 34 2.55 -6.92 17.31
N ASP A 35 1.37 -6.62 17.87
CA ASP A 35 0.84 -7.29 19.05
C ASP A 35 -0.01 -8.50 18.61
N PRO A 36 0.51 -9.74 18.74
CA PRO A 36 -0.20 -10.94 18.27
C PRO A 36 -1.53 -11.19 19.02
N SER A 37 -1.67 -10.68 20.26
CA SER A 37 -2.89 -10.85 21.06
C SER A 37 -4.10 -10.14 20.47
N ARG A 38 -3.88 -9.16 19.60
CA ARG A 38 -4.90 -8.36 18.91
C ARG A 38 -5.25 -8.91 17.52
N VAL A 39 -4.53 -9.96 17.08
CA VAL A 39 -4.78 -10.63 15.79
C VAL A 39 -5.69 -11.82 16.03
N LYS A 40 -6.79 -11.89 15.27
CA LYS A 40 -7.76 -12.99 15.31
C LYS A 40 -7.93 -13.59 13.94
N GLN A 41 -7.96 -14.91 13.86
CA GLN A 41 -8.29 -15.62 12.64
C GLN A 41 -9.79 -15.45 12.35
N VAL A 42 -10.12 -15.05 11.12
CA VAL A 42 -11.49 -14.93 10.62
C VAL A 42 -11.88 -16.19 9.84
N SER A 43 -10.93 -16.67 9.02
CA SER A 43 -11.06 -17.89 8.22
C SER A 43 -9.67 -18.48 7.97
N TRP A 44 -9.62 -19.80 7.74
CA TRP A 44 -8.42 -20.47 7.24
C TRP A 44 -8.51 -20.78 5.74
N LYS A 45 -9.70 -20.70 5.17
CA LYS A 45 -9.98 -20.91 3.75
C LYS A 45 -10.98 -19.85 3.25
N PRO A 46 -10.50 -18.71 2.72
CA PRO A 46 -9.11 -18.28 2.55
C PRO A 46 -8.44 -17.97 3.89
N ARG A 47 -7.11 -17.84 3.90
CA ARG A 47 -6.37 -17.36 5.07
C ARG A 47 -6.68 -15.89 5.29
N ALA A 48 -7.49 -15.59 6.30
CA ALA A 48 -7.95 -14.25 6.61
C ALA A 48 -7.87 -13.98 8.12
N PHE A 49 -7.37 -12.80 8.49
CA PHE A 49 -7.10 -12.38 9.85
C PHE A 49 -7.52 -10.93 10.05
N VAL A 50 -8.06 -10.61 11.22
CA VAL A 50 -8.30 -9.23 11.64
C VAL A 50 -7.32 -8.81 12.72
N TYR A 51 -6.93 -7.54 12.70
CA TYR A 51 -6.13 -6.91 13.73
C TYR A 51 -6.95 -5.75 14.30
N ASP A 52 -7.38 -5.87 15.55
CA ASP A 52 -8.15 -4.84 16.24
C ASP A 52 -7.25 -3.68 16.68
N GLY A 53 -7.58 -2.44 16.26
CA GLY A 53 -6.79 -1.23 16.55
C GLY A 53 -5.41 -1.23 15.88
N PHE A 54 -5.33 -1.73 14.67
CA PHE A 54 -4.13 -1.65 13.82
C PHE A 54 -3.74 -0.20 13.54
N LEU A 55 -4.73 0.65 13.27
CA LEU A 55 -4.55 2.10 13.16
C LEU A 55 -5.11 2.80 14.40
N THR A 56 -4.45 3.88 14.79
CA THR A 56 -4.99 4.86 15.74
C THR A 56 -6.06 5.72 15.07
N ASP A 57 -6.90 6.39 15.85
CA ASP A 57 -7.89 7.34 15.33
C ASP A 57 -7.23 8.46 14.53
N MET A 58 -6.07 8.96 15.00
CA MET A 58 -5.30 10.00 14.32
C MET A 58 -4.82 9.54 12.94
N GLU A 59 -4.33 8.31 12.80
CA GLU A 59 -3.89 7.75 11.51
C GLU A 59 -5.09 7.56 10.56
N CYS A 60 -6.24 7.11 11.06
CA CYS A 60 -7.47 7.01 10.27
C CYS A 60 -7.90 8.38 9.73
N ASP A 61 -7.97 9.38 10.62
CA ASP A 61 -8.40 10.73 10.28
C ASP A 61 -7.41 11.42 9.34
N HIS A 62 -6.12 11.13 9.50
CA HIS A 62 -5.07 11.62 8.58
C HIS A 62 -5.25 11.08 7.16
N LEU A 63 -5.42 9.76 7.00
CA LEU A 63 -5.67 9.16 5.67
C LEU A 63 -6.93 9.73 5.01
N ILE A 64 -8.00 9.95 5.78
CA ILE A 64 -9.23 10.58 5.30
C ILE A 64 -8.95 12.02 4.86
N SER A 65 -8.20 12.80 5.65
CA SER A 65 -7.88 14.20 5.35
C SER A 65 -7.09 14.36 4.05
N LEU A 66 -6.14 13.45 3.80
CA LEU A 66 -5.37 13.42 2.56
C LEU A 66 -6.24 13.07 1.35
N ALA A 67 -7.19 12.14 1.53
CA ALA A 67 -7.99 11.62 0.43
C ALA A 67 -9.19 12.51 0.05
N LYS A 68 -9.83 13.11 1.05
CA LYS A 68 -11.12 13.81 0.89
C LYS A 68 -11.14 14.86 -0.23
N PRO A 69 -10.13 15.74 -0.40
CA PRO A 69 -10.14 16.76 -1.45
C PRO A 69 -9.91 16.20 -2.86
N GLU A 70 -9.37 14.97 -2.98
CA GLU A 70 -8.94 14.38 -4.25
C GLU A 70 -9.78 13.17 -4.68
N LEU A 71 -10.87 12.88 -3.97
CA LEU A 71 -11.74 11.75 -4.30
C LEU A 71 -12.29 11.88 -5.73
N ARG A 72 -12.15 10.80 -6.48
CA ARG A 72 -12.77 10.62 -7.80
C ARG A 72 -13.55 9.33 -7.83
N ARG A 73 -14.62 9.28 -8.63
CA ARG A 73 -15.41 8.05 -8.78
C ARG A 73 -14.49 6.92 -9.24
N SER A 74 -14.57 5.77 -8.56
CA SER A 74 -13.71 4.62 -8.84
C SER A 74 -14.01 4.06 -10.24
N LEU A 75 -12.94 3.82 -10.99
CA LEU A 75 -12.98 3.14 -12.28
C LEU A 75 -12.58 1.68 -12.05
N VAL A 76 -13.22 0.75 -12.74
CA VAL A 76 -12.80 -0.65 -12.79
C VAL A 76 -12.08 -0.86 -14.11
N VAL A 77 -10.93 -1.53 -14.06
CA VAL A 77 -10.21 -1.98 -15.26
C VAL A 77 -11.04 -3.11 -15.86
N ASP A 78 -11.67 -2.83 -17.01
CA ASP A 78 -12.38 -3.85 -17.77
C ASP A 78 -11.34 -4.63 -18.59
N ALA A 79 -11.23 -5.93 -18.34
CA ALA A 79 -10.24 -6.80 -18.99
C ALA A 79 -10.43 -6.91 -20.51
N GLU A 80 -11.60 -6.53 -21.04
CA GLU A 80 -11.93 -6.68 -22.46
C GLU A 80 -11.89 -5.37 -23.27
N ASN A 81 -11.79 -4.19 -22.65
CA ASN A 81 -11.87 -2.93 -23.42
C ASN A 81 -11.07 -1.78 -22.79
N THR A 82 -9.82 -1.65 -23.18
CA THR A 82 -8.86 -0.62 -22.70
C THR A 82 -9.19 0.82 -23.08
N THR A 83 -10.31 1.08 -23.76
CA THR A 83 -10.61 2.41 -24.36
C THR A 83 -11.87 3.11 -23.87
N LYS A 84 -12.69 2.52 -23.00
CA LYS A 84 -13.87 3.18 -22.46
C LYS A 84 -13.90 3.11 -20.93
N ASN A 85 -13.60 4.23 -20.28
CA ASN A 85 -13.90 4.48 -18.87
C ASN A 85 -15.42 4.41 -18.63
N LYS A 86 -15.97 3.20 -18.54
CA LYS A 86 -17.37 3.00 -18.18
C LYS A 86 -17.46 3.17 -16.67
N LEU A 87 -18.34 4.06 -16.23
CA LEU A 87 -18.72 4.17 -14.81
C LEU A 87 -19.15 2.77 -14.35
N SER A 88 -18.38 2.18 -13.46
CA SER A 88 -18.58 0.80 -13.07
C SER A 88 -19.81 0.68 -12.19
N GLU A 89 -20.79 -0.15 -12.59
CA GLU A 89 -21.89 -0.58 -11.73
C GLU A 89 -21.43 -1.61 -10.68
N VAL A 90 -20.30 -2.27 -10.96
CA VAL A 90 -19.68 -3.28 -10.08
C VAL A 90 -19.03 -2.63 -8.85
N ARG A 91 -18.45 -1.43 -9.01
CA ARG A 91 -17.82 -0.66 -7.94
C ARG A 91 -18.31 0.77 -7.96
N THR A 92 -19.12 1.15 -6.98
CA THR A 92 -19.79 2.44 -6.97
C THR A 92 -19.16 3.49 -6.03
N SER A 93 -18.04 3.17 -5.40
CA SER A 93 -17.27 4.05 -4.49
C SER A 93 -16.59 5.21 -5.21
N SER A 94 -16.12 6.18 -4.41
CA SER A 94 -15.10 7.15 -4.81
C SER A 94 -13.79 6.84 -4.12
N GLY A 95 -12.66 7.16 -4.76
CA GLY A 95 -11.34 6.87 -4.18
C GLY A 95 -10.21 7.68 -4.77
N MET A 96 -9.05 7.59 -4.12
CA MET A 96 -7.79 8.13 -4.58
C MET A 96 -6.63 7.27 -4.06
N PHE A 97 -5.45 7.42 -4.64
CA PHE A 97 -4.24 6.74 -4.21
C PHE A 97 -3.32 7.71 -3.49
N ILE A 98 -2.92 7.38 -2.26
CA ILE A 98 -1.89 8.10 -1.50
C ILE A 98 -0.54 7.52 -1.92
N PRO A 99 0.39 8.34 -2.48
CA PRO A 99 1.72 7.89 -2.82
C PRO A 99 2.46 7.29 -1.62
N SER A 100 3.25 6.24 -1.85
CA SER A 100 4.06 5.62 -0.81
C SER A 100 4.97 6.64 -0.13
N ALA A 101 5.09 6.54 1.20
CA ALA A 101 5.86 7.43 2.06
C ALA A 101 5.55 8.93 1.84
N LYS A 102 4.28 9.25 1.53
CA LYS A 102 3.79 10.63 1.30
C LYS A 102 4.21 11.59 2.42
N ASP A 103 4.15 11.10 3.64
CA ASP A 103 4.61 11.78 4.86
C ASP A 103 4.99 10.75 5.94
N ASN A 104 5.42 11.22 7.11
CA ASN A 104 5.88 10.34 8.19
C ASN A 104 4.77 9.45 8.75
N ILE A 105 3.50 9.87 8.71
CA ILE A 105 2.37 9.07 9.19
C ILE A 105 2.10 7.94 8.21
N VAL A 106 2.05 8.23 6.92
CA VAL A 106 1.90 7.22 5.85
C VAL A 106 3.05 6.23 5.87
N ALA A 107 4.30 6.69 5.99
CA ALA A 107 5.47 5.83 6.12
C ALA A 107 5.41 4.93 7.38
N GLY A 108 4.91 5.45 8.50
CA GLY A 108 4.68 4.69 9.73
C GLY A 108 3.63 3.60 9.55
N ILE A 109 2.53 3.88 8.83
CA ILE A 109 1.49 2.90 8.49
C ILE A 109 2.07 1.81 7.58
N GLU A 110 2.86 2.17 6.58
CA GLU A 110 3.53 1.21 5.68
C GLU A 110 4.51 0.30 6.43
N ALA A 111 5.23 0.84 7.42
CA ALA A 111 6.09 0.04 8.28
C ALA A 111 5.31 -0.97 9.13
N LYS A 112 4.13 -0.58 9.67
CA LYS A 112 3.24 -1.51 10.38
C LYS A 112 2.71 -2.61 9.44
N LEU A 113 2.33 -2.26 8.23
CA LEU A 113 1.88 -3.21 7.21
C LEU A 113 2.99 -4.23 6.90
N ALA A 114 4.22 -3.77 6.70
CA ALA A 114 5.37 -4.63 6.44
C ALA A 114 5.67 -5.56 7.63
N ALA A 115 5.61 -5.05 8.86
CA ALA A 115 5.82 -5.84 10.06
C ALA A 115 4.75 -6.95 10.24
N TRP A 116 3.49 -6.66 9.90
CA TRP A 116 2.41 -7.64 10.05
C TRP A 116 2.38 -8.67 8.93
N THR A 117 2.68 -8.27 7.73
CA THR A 117 2.59 -9.15 6.54
C THR A 117 3.89 -9.90 6.25
N PHE A 118 5.02 -9.47 6.86
CA PHE A 118 6.38 -9.95 6.58
C PHE A 118 6.84 -9.69 5.14
N TYR A 119 6.17 -8.78 4.42
CA TYR A 119 6.60 -8.32 3.11
C TYR A 119 7.21 -6.92 3.21
N PRO A 120 8.32 -6.66 2.49
CA PRO A 120 8.92 -5.33 2.44
C PRO A 120 7.93 -4.25 1.96
N PRO A 121 8.03 -3.00 2.44
CA PRO A 121 7.12 -1.92 2.03
C PRO A 121 7.07 -1.70 0.51
N GLU A 122 8.19 -1.94 -0.18
CA GLU A 122 8.31 -1.81 -1.63
C GLU A 122 7.56 -2.86 -2.43
N ASN A 123 7.08 -3.94 -1.80
CA ASN A 123 6.19 -4.91 -2.44
C ASN A 123 4.74 -4.42 -2.49
N GLY A 124 4.41 -3.34 -1.78
CA GLY A 124 3.06 -2.78 -1.73
C GLY A 124 2.81 -1.74 -2.81
N GLU A 125 1.58 -1.75 -3.36
CA GLU A 125 1.07 -0.63 -4.16
C GLU A 125 0.86 0.61 -3.28
N ASP A 126 0.60 1.77 -3.87
CA ASP A 126 0.14 2.95 -3.14
C ASP A 126 -1.13 2.63 -2.35
N ILE A 127 -1.31 3.26 -1.20
CA ILE A 127 -2.51 3.05 -0.38
C ILE A 127 -3.72 3.67 -1.10
N GLN A 128 -4.69 2.83 -1.49
CA GLN A 128 -5.94 3.32 -2.06
C GLN A 128 -6.95 3.61 -0.96
N VAL A 129 -7.33 4.88 -0.80
CA VAL A 129 -8.43 5.27 0.09
C VAL A 129 -9.74 5.29 -0.70
N LEU A 130 -10.78 4.72 -0.11
CA LEU A 130 -12.10 4.55 -0.70
C LEU A 130 -13.17 5.07 0.24
N ARG A 131 -14.15 5.77 -0.34
CA ARG A 131 -15.36 6.23 0.33
C ARG A 131 -16.57 5.58 -0.30
N TYR A 132 -17.44 5.03 0.54
CA TYR A 132 -18.75 4.47 0.16
C TYR A 132 -19.84 5.20 0.91
N GLU A 133 -20.77 5.78 0.17
CA GLU A 133 -22.00 6.39 0.66
C GLU A 133 -23.13 5.36 0.73
N ILE A 134 -24.28 5.73 1.29
CA ILE A 134 -25.44 4.84 1.39
C ILE A 134 -25.78 4.26 0.01
N GLY A 135 -26.01 2.94 -0.02
CA GLY A 135 -26.29 2.16 -1.23
C GLY A 135 -25.05 1.76 -2.03
N GLN A 136 -23.90 2.40 -1.80
CA GLN A 136 -22.67 2.06 -2.53
C GLN A 136 -22.04 0.76 -2.06
N LYS A 137 -21.49 0.01 -2.99
CA LYS A 137 -20.98 -1.36 -2.82
C LYS A 137 -19.78 -1.62 -3.70
N TYR A 138 -19.20 -2.81 -3.53
CA TYR A 138 -18.27 -3.44 -4.47
C TYR A 138 -18.62 -4.91 -4.61
N ASP A 139 -19.00 -5.34 -5.81
CA ASP A 139 -19.41 -6.72 -6.06
C ASP A 139 -18.27 -7.72 -5.84
N PRO A 140 -18.56 -9.00 -5.59
CA PRO A 140 -17.53 -10.02 -5.36
C PRO A 140 -16.53 -10.12 -6.51
N HIS A 141 -15.24 -10.10 -6.17
CA HIS A 141 -14.11 -10.12 -7.10
C HIS A 141 -12.88 -10.78 -6.46
N HIS A 142 -11.87 -11.05 -7.28
CA HIS A 142 -10.54 -11.47 -6.85
C HIS A 142 -9.58 -10.29 -6.90
N ASP A 143 -8.59 -10.27 -6.00
CA ASP A 143 -7.51 -9.28 -6.06
C ASP A 143 -6.31 -9.78 -6.87
N TYR A 144 -6.18 -11.09 -7.09
CA TYR A 144 -5.09 -11.63 -7.91
C TYR A 144 -5.36 -11.48 -9.40
N PHE A 145 -4.28 -11.35 -10.16
CA PHE A 145 -4.31 -11.15 -11.60
C PHE A 145 -4.16 -12.47 -12.36
N GLN A 146 -4.74 -12.51 -13.57
CA GLN A 146 -4.60 -13.62 -14.50
C GLN A 146 -3.91 -13.18 -15.81
N ASP A 147 -3.68 -11.88 -16.00
CA ASP A 147 -3.10 -11.30 -17.19
C ASP A 147 -1.62 -10.97 -17.01
N GLU A 148 -0.83 -11.17 -18.07
CA GLU A 148 0.63 -10.98 -18.07
C GLU A 148 1.03 -9.52 -17.80
N HIS A 149 0.23 -8.55 -18.24
CA HIS A 149 0.53 -7.13 -18.07
C HIS A 149 0.62 -6.75 -16.60
N ASN A 150 -0.37 -7.18 -15.80
CA ASN A 150 -0.37 -6.91 -14.36
C ASN A 150 0.66 -7.77 -13.62
N LEU A 151 0.87 -9.02 -14.05
CA LEU A 151 1.89 -9.91 -13.47
C LEU A 151 3.32 -9.38 -13.65
N ALA A 152 3.60 -8.63 -14.72
CA ALA A 152 4.91 -8.01 -14.97
C ALA A 152 5.28 -6.96 -13.91
N ARG A 153 4.31 -6.40 -13.19
CA ARG A 153 4.46 -5.27 -12.24
C ARG A 153 4.85 -5.69 -10.81
N GLY A 154 5.53 -6.78 -10.63
CA GLY A 154 5.96 -7.28 -9.31
C GLY A 154 5.45 -8.68 -8.99
N GLY A 155 4.96 -9.40 -9.98
CA GLY A 155 4.24 -10.65 -9.80
C GLY A 155 2.80 -10.41 -9.37
N ASN A 156 2.16 -11.47 -8.91
CA ASN A 156 0.77 -11.40 -8.50
C ASN A 156 0.60 -10.74 -7.12
N ARG A 157 -0.60 -10.24 -6.84
CA ARG A 157 -1.00 -9.79 -5.50
C ARG A 157 -1.14 -11.00 -4.58
N VAL A 158 -0.19 -11.17 -3.66
CA VAL A 158 -0.15 -12.31 -2.74
C VAL A 158 -1.10 -12.12 -1.57
N ALA A 159 -1.27 -10.88 -1.14
CA ALA A 159 -2.12 -10.51 -0.01
C ALA A 159 -2.69 -9.10 -0.15
N THR A 160 -3.78 -8.87 0.53
CA THR A 160 -4.44 -7.57 0.66
C THR A 160 -4.62 -7.23 2.13
N VAL A 161 -4.28 -6.00 2.50
CA VAL A 161 -4.66 -5.44 3.81
C VAL A 161 -5.68 -4.33 3.59
N LEU A 162 -6.89 -4.55 4.11
CA LEU A 162 -7.98 -3.59 4.10
C LEU A 162 -8.11 -2.97 5.50
N MET A 163 -7.88 -1.68 5.62
CA MET A 163 -7.97 -0.92 6.86
C MET A 163 -9.28 -0.14 6.89
N TYR A 164 -10.06 -0.25 7.96
CA TYR A 164 -11.30 0.50 8.14
C TYR A 164 -11.01 1.81 8.86
N LEU A 165 -11.37 2.93 8.23
CA LEU A 165 -11.08 4.28 8.72
C LEU A 165 -12.26 4.90 9.49
N THR A 166 -13.46 4.33 9.35
CA THR A 166 -14.68 4.76 10.07
C THR A 166 -15.45 3.57 10.62
N ASN A 167 -16.26 3.81 11.64
CA ASN A 167 -17.32 2.90 12.01
C ASN A 167 -18.48 3.06 11.03
N VAL A 168 -19.17 1.95 10.72
CA VAL A 168 -20.39 1.96 9.90
C VAL A 168 -21.52 1.41 10.75
N THR A 169 -22.62 2.14 10.81
CA THR A 169 -23.75 1.79 11.67
C THR A 169 -24.43 0.51 11.19
N LYS A 170 -24.67 0.39 9.86
CA LYS A 170 -25.30 -0.79 9.26
C LYS A 170 -24.83 -1.02 7.83
N GLY A 171 -24.51 -2.27 7.49
CA GLY A 171 -23.99 -2.62 6.18
C GLY A 171 -22.49 -2.33 6.05
N GLY A 172 -21.99 -2.28 4.82
CA GLY A 172 -20.60 -1.95 4.49
C GLY A 172 -19.59 -3.03 4.89
N GLU A 173 -20.03 -4.21 5.32
CA GLU A 173 -19.14 -5.32 5.68
C GLU A 173 -18.31 -5.77 4.47
N THR A 174 -17.11 -6.29 4.75
CA THR A 174 -16.37 -7.07 3.77
C THR A 174 -16.77 -8.53 3.90
N VAL A 175 -17.31 -9.13 2.84
CA VAL A 175 -17.82 -10.51 2.84
C VAL A 175 -16.99 -11.38 1.92
N PHE A 176 -16.71 -12.60 2.36
CA PHE A 176 -16.10 -13.69 1.59
C PHE A 176 -17.19 -14.74 1.34
N PRO A 177 -17.90 -14.71 0.21
CA PRO A 177 -19.06 -15.56 -0.03
C PRO A 177 -18.73 -17.06 -0.16
N LEU A 178 -17.49 -17.37 -0.53
CA LEU A 178 -17.01 -18.75 -0.72
C LEU A 178 -16.17 -19.27 0.45
N ALA A 179 -15.91 -18.45 1.46
CA ALA A 179 -15.04 -18.79 2.58
C ALA A 179 -15.69 -19.84 3.50
N VAL A 180 -14.84 -20.70 4.05
CA VAL A 180 -15.23 -21.62 5.11
C VAL A 180 -15.06 -20.91 6.45
N GLY A 181 -16.18 -20.70 7.14
CA GLY A 181 -16.18 -20.10 8.49
C GLY A 181 -15.61 -21.08 9.53
N PRO A 182 -15.33 -20.57 10.75
CA PRO A 182 -14.97 -21.42 11.88
C PRO A 182 -16.03 -22.50 12.12
N PRO A 183 -15.64 -23.72 12.51
CA PRO A 183 -16.59 -24.83 12.70
C PRO A 183 -17.53 -24.63 13.90
N ASP A 184 -17.15 -23.77 14.84
CA ASP A 184 -17.87 -23.41 16.07
C ASP A 184 -18.70 -22.13 15.94
N ARG A 185 -18.98 -21.68 14.71
CA ARG A 185 -19.74 -20.47 14.42
C ARG A 185 -21.14 -20.52 15.06
N GLN A 186 -21.43 -19.50 15.88
CA GLN A 186 -22.69 -19.39 16.60
C GLN A 186 -23.70 -18.50 15.85
N ALA A 187 -24.99 -18.65 16.18
CA ALA A 187 -26.04 -17.78 15.63
C ALA A 187 -25.78 -16.28 15.94
N SER A 188 -25.19 -15.98 17.09
CA SER A 188 -24.79 -14.63 17.52
C SER A 188 -23.73 -13.98 16.60
N ASP A 189 -22.95 -14.79 15.87
CA ASP A 189 -21.95 -14.25 14.93
C ASP A 189 -22.58 -13.54 13.73
N PHE A 190 -23.88 -13.78 13.52
CA PHE A 190 -24.67 -13.12 12.47
C PHE A 190 -25.42 -11.89 12.96
N ASP A 191 -25.37 -11.58 14.27
CA ASP A 191 -26.10 -10.47 14.85
C ASP A 191 -25.59 -9.12 14.32
N GLY A 192 -26.53 -8.32 13.87
CA GLY A 192 -26.27 -7.00 13.29
C GLY A 192 -25.50 -7.05 11.95
N LEU A 193 -25.40 -8.21 11.29
CA LEU A 193 -24.94 -8.30 9.91
C LEU A 193 -26.08 -8.00 8.93
N SER A 194 -25.73 -7.34 7.79
CA SER A 194 -26.63 -7.17 6.68
C SER A 194 -26.94 -8.51 5.98
N ASP A 195 -28.03 -8.57 5.20
CA ASP A 195 -28.37 -9.77 4.41
C ASP A 195 -27.26 -10.16 3.41
N CYS A 196 -26.55 -9.15 2.89
CA CYS A 196 -25.39 -9.37 2.05
C CYS A 196 -24.28 -10.12 2.82
N ALA A 197 -23.97 -9.68 4.03
CA ALA A 197 -22.90 -10.23 4.86
C ALA A 197 -23.20 -11.65 5.39
N ARG A 198 -24.49 -11.99 5.55
CA ARG A 198 -24.92 -13.33 6.00
C ARG A 198 -24.64 -14.44 4.98
N ARG A 199 -24.31 -14.08 3.74
CA ARG A 199 -24.05 -15.03 2.64
C ARG A 199 -22.66 -15.69 2.73
N GLY A 200 -21.82 -15.31 3.69
CA GLY A 200 -20.45 -15.84 3.81
C GLY A 200 -19.80 -15.53 5.14
N VAL A 201 -18.48 -15.54 5.16
CA VAL A 201 -17.69 -15.03 6.28
C VAL A 201 -17.54 -13.52 6.10
N ALA A 202 -17.95 -12.73 7.07
CA ALA A 202 -17.99 -11.28 6.96
C ALA A 202 -17.24 -10.59 8.10
N VAL A 203 -16.65 -9.42 7.78
CA VAL A 203 -15.97 -8.54 8.73
C VAL A 203 -16.67 -7.19 8.75
N LYS A 204 -17.15 -6.78 9.93
CA LYS A 204 -17.76 -5.47 10.15
C LYS A 204 -16.71 -4.36 10.09
N PRO A 205 -17.00 -3.23 9.41
CA PRO A 205 -16.15 -2.04 9.45
C PRO A 205 -16.13 -1.48 10.88
N GLN A 206 -14.93 -1.39 11.42
CA GLN A 206 -14.68 -0.76 12.72
C GLN A 206 -13.42 0.11 12.60
N LYS A 207 -13.53 1.38 12.97
CA LYS A 207 -12.42 2.34 12.88
C LYS A 207 -11.16 1.80 13.55
N GLY A 208 -10.04 1.87 12.83
CA GLY A 208 -8.75 1.37 13.29
C GLY A 208 -8.53 -0.14 13.12
N ARG A 209 -9.54 -0.93 12.78
CA ARG A 209 -9.38 -2.36 12.46
C ARG A 209 -8.77 -2.56 11.09
N ALA A 210 -7.94 -3.58 10.94
CA ALA A 210 -7.45 -4.03 9.64
C ALA A 210 -7.80 -5.50 9.39
N LEU A 211 -8.05 -5.84 8.14
CA LEU A 211 -8.31 -7.19 7.64
C LEU A 211 -7.20 -7.54 6.64
N LEU A 212 -6.40 -8.55 6.99
CA LEU A 212 -5.42 -9.18 6.09
C LEU A 212 -6.02 -10.45 5.51
N PHE A 213 -5.98 -10.64 4.20
CA PHE A 213 -6.28 -11.91 3.57
C PHE A 213 -5.30 -12.22 2.44
N PHE A 214 -5.05 -13.51 2.22
CA PHE A 214 -4.15 -13.97 1.17
C PHE A 214 -4.96 -14.35 -0.06
N SER A 215 -4.54 -13.81 -1.21
CA SER A 215 -5.17 -14.04 -2.51
C SER A 215 -4.61 -15.26 -3.23
N LEU A 216 -3.42 -15.74 -2.81
CA LEU A 216 -2.74 -16.89 -3.39
C LEU A 216 -2.53 -17.99 -2.35
N PHE A 217 -2.50 -19.23 -2.80
CA PHE A 217 -1.96 -20.35 -2.03
C PHE A 217 -0.43 -20.23 -1.85
N PRO A 218 0.20 -21.02 -0.94
CA PRO A 218 1.66 -21.03 -0.79
C PRO A 218 2.44 -21.42 -2.06
N ASN A 219 1.81 -22.16 -2.98
CA ASN A 219 2.37 -22.53 -4.27
C ASN A 219 2.22 -21.44 -5.35
N ALA A 220 1.76 -20.25 -4.95
CA ALA A 220 1.51 -19.08 -5.80
C ALA A 220 0.33 -19.18 -6.79
N GLU A 221 -0.48 -20.21 -6.70
CA GLU A 221 -1.76 -20.31 -7.42
C GLU A 221 -2.84 -19.42 -6.77
N GLY A 222 -3.79 -18.91 -7.58
CA GLY A 222 -4.90 -18.10 -7.09
C GLY A 222 -5.84 -18.90 -6.17
N ASP A 223 -6.17 -18.36 -5.00
CA ASP A 223 -7.14 -18.95 -4.08
C ASP A 223 -8.54 -18.40 -4.39
N ASN A 224 -9.36 -19.19 -5.07
CA ASN A 224 -10.74 -18.80 -5.40
C ASN A 224 -11.59 -18.49 -4.15
N LEU A 225 -11.27 -19.07 -2.99
CA LEU A 225 -11.98 -18.78 -1.76
C LEU A 225 -11.72 -17.36 -1.24
N SER A 226 -10.67 -16.69 -1.76
CA SER A 226 -10.37 -15.29 -1.47
C SER A 226 -11.30 -14.30 -2.20
N THR A 227 -12.25 -14.79 -3.01
CA THR A 227 -13.32 -13.96 -3.58
C THR A 227 -14.00 -13.19 -2.46
N HIS A 228 -14.04 -11.86 -2.59
CA HIS A 228 -14.60 -10.99 -1.57
C HIS A 228 -15.31 -9.80 -2.19
N GLY A 229 -16.20 -9.19 -1.41
CA GLY A 229 -16.95 -8.00 -1.82
C GLY A 229 -17.19 -7.05 -0.67
N GLY A 230 -17.54 -5.82 -0.99
CA GLY A 230 -18.02 -4.82 -0.04
C GLY A 230 -19.54 -4.75 -0.09
N CYS A 231 -20.21 -5.16 0.99
CA CYS A 231 -21.66 -5.06 1.10
C CYS A 231 -22.11 -3.61 1.01
N PRO A 232 -23.35 -3.34 0.52
CA PRO A 232 -23.89 -2.00 0.49
C PRO A 232 -23.88 -1.34 1.87
N VAL A 233 -23.49 -0.08 1.93
CA VAL A 233 -23.68 0.74 3.13
C VAL A 233 -25.17 1.01 3.27
N ILE A 234 -25.74 0.65 4.42
CA ILE A 234 -27.18 0.84 4.69
C ILE A 234 -27.39 2.09 5.53
N GLU A 235 -26.49 2.31 6.52
CA GLU A 235 -26.57 3.47 7.39
C GLU A 235 -25.15 3.93 7.76
N GLY A 236 -24.92 5.25 7.65
CA GLY A 236 -23.61 5.86 7.87
C GLY A 236 -22.80 6.00 6.59
N GLU A 237 -21.49 6.06 6.73
CA GLU A 237 -20.54 6.23 5.64
C GLU A 237 -19.31 5.35 5.90
N LYS A 238 -18.86 4.61 4.89
CA LYS A 238 -17.67 3.77 5.00
C LYS A 238 -16.49 4.44 4.34
N TRP A 239 -15.42 4.63 5.13
CA TRP A 239 -14.09 4.92 4.62
C TRP A 239 -13.17 3.73 4.90
N SER A 240 -12.42 3.34 3.90
CA SER A 240 -11.43 2.28 4.00
C SER A 240 -10.17 2.61 3.23
N ALA A 241 -9.05 2.02 3.62
CA ALA A 241 -7.77 2.14 2.93
C ALA A 241 -7.26 0.73 2.60
N THR A 242 -6.87 0.50 1.36
CA THR A 242 -6.41 -0.81 0.88
C THR A 242 -4.96 -0.73 0.46
N ARG A 243 -4.16 -1.71 0.90
CA ARG A 243 -2.79 -1.94 0.43
C ARG A 243 -2.73 -3.32 -0.19
N TRP A 244 -2.48 -3.41 -1.48
CA TRP A 244 -2.18 -4.66 -2.17
C TRP A 244 -0.70 -4.96 -2.10
N ILE A 245 -0.34 -6.21 -1.85
CA ILE A 245 1.03 -6.65 -1.65
C ILE A 245 1.37 -7.67 -2.72
N HIS A 246 2.45 -7.40 -3.46
CA HIS A 246 2.94 -8.24 -4.53
C HIS A 246 3.97 -9.25 -4.04
N GLN A 247 4.16 -10.32 -4.81
CA GLN A 247 5.19 -11.33 -4.55
C GLN A 247 6.60 -10.77 -4.57
N ARG A 248 6.85 -9.75 -5.38
CA ARG A 248 8.13 -9.06 -5.53
C ARG A 248 7.90 -7.55 -5.41
N ARG A 249 8.99 -6.79 -5.43
CA ARG A 249 8.92 -5.34 -5.47
C ARG A 249 7.94 -4.89 -6.55
N PHE A 250 6.94 -4.13 -6.13
CA PHE A 250 5.98 -3.52 -7.04
C PHE A 250 6.68 -2.39 -7.79
N ALA A 251 6.83 -2.58 -9.09
CA ALA A 251 7.30 -1.54 -9.98
C ALA A 251 6.17 -1.23 -10.96
N ASP A 252 5.87 0.03 -11.13
CA ASP A 252 5.11 0.41 -12.31
C ASP A 252 5.90 -0.13 -13.51
N SER A 253 5.32 -1.03 -14.31
CA SER A 253 5.95 -1.91 -15.28
C SER A 253 6.78 -1.22 -16.39
N LYS A 254 7.07 0.06 -16.20
CA LYS A 254 7.73 0.91 -17.19
C LYS A 254 9.10 1.44 -16.75
N VAL A 255 9.63 0.99 -15.61
CA VAL A 255 10.95 1.47 -15.19
C VAL A 255 11.82 0.31 -14.72
N GLU A 256 12.28 -0.53 -15.65
CA GLU A 256 13.57 -1.20 -15.49
C GLU A 256 14.65 -0.11 -15.53
N ILE A 257 15.08 0.32 -14.34
CA ILE A 257 16.27 1.16 -14.22
C ILE A 257 17.51 0.26 -14.32
N ASN A 258 17.74 -0.26 -15.49
CA ASN A 258 19.08 -0.72 -15.88
C ASN A 258 19.91 0.49 -16.27
N GLY A 259 20.30 1.34 -15.32
CA GLY A 259 21.33 2.39 -15.52
C GLY A 259 21.24 3.25 -16.79
N GLN A 260 20.26 3.05 -17.67
CA GLN A 260 20.10 3.75 -18.93
C GLN A 260 19.02 4.81 -18.80
N CYS A 261 19.44 6.04 -19.00
CA CYS A 261 18.54 7.17 -19.18
C CYS A 261 17.66 6.93 -20.43
N LYS A 262 16.42 6.50 -20.21
CA LYS A 262 15.48 6.22 -21.30
C LYS A 262 14.16 6.95 -21.07
N ASP A 263 13.54 7.33 -22.18
CA ASP A 263 12.13 7.65 -22.21
C ASP A 263 11.34 6.34 -22.37
N VAL A 264 10.29 6.20 -21.61
CA VAL A 264 9.44 5.00 -21.58
C VAL A 264 8.21 5.18 -22.46
N HIS A 265 7.86 6.43 -22.79
CA HIS A 265 6.72 6.74 -23.64
C HIS A 265 7.15 7.43 -24.92
N GLU A 266 6.58 7.04 -26.05
CA GLU A 266 6.91 7.60 -27.38
C GLU A 266 6.73 9.12 -27.50
N LYS A 267 5.78 9.70 -26.73
CA LYS A 267 5.48 11.12 -26.72
C LYS A 267 6.32 11.94 -25.74
N CYS A 268 7.29 11.35 -25.07
CA CYS A 268 8.09 12.04 -24.04
C CYS A 268 8.75 13.30 -24.58
N ARG A 269 9.32 13.25 -25.80
CA ARG A 269 9.93 14.39 -26.41
C ARG A 269 8.94 15.52 -26.67
N LEU A 270 7.79 15.20 -27.25
CA LEU A 270 6.72 16.17 -27.49
C LEU A 270 6.25 16.83 -26.19
N TRP A 271 6.04 16.05 -25.14
CA TRP A 271 5.60 16.56 -23.84
C TRP A 271 6.68 17.42 -23.16
N ALA A 272 7.95 17.04 -23.29
CA ALA A 272 9.06 17.85 -22.78
C ALA A 272 9.12 19.21 -23.50
N ASP A 273 8.99 19.23 -24.83
CA ASP A 273 8.96 20.44 -25.65
C ASP A 273 7.75 21.35 -25.29
N LEU A 274 6.63 20.76 -24.85
CA LEU A 274 5.45 21.47 -24.35
C LEU A 274 5.59 21.94 -22.89
N GLY A 275 6.73 21.67 -22.22
CA GLY A 275 6.99 22.10 -20.85
C GLY A 275 6.39 21.20 -19.77
N GLU A 276 5.96 19.98 -20.09
CA GLU A 276 5.36 19.04 -19.14
C GLU A 276 6.35 18.55 -18.08
N CYS A 277 7.66 18.63 -18.33
CA CYS A 277 8.67 18.30 -17.31
C CYS A 277 8.51 19.14 -16.03
N SER A 278 8.08 20.38 -16.16
CA SER A 278 7.84 21.30 -15.04
C SER A 278 6.39 21.33 -14.59
N ARG A 279 5.43 21.09 -15.49
CA ARG A 279 3.99 21.11 -15.18
C ARG A 279 3.51 19.80 -14.55
N ASN A 280 4.11 18.69 -14.94
CA ASN A 280 3.78 17.35 -14.46
C ASN A 280 5.03 16.57 -14.04
N PRO A 281 5.83 17.10 -13.10
CA PRO A 281 7.12 16.51 -12.74
C PRO A 281 6.98 15.10 -12.18
N ALA A 282 5.89 14.77 -11.49
CA ALA A 282 5.66 13.45 -10.93
C ALA A 282 5.58 12.35 -12.01
N TYR A 283 4.93 12.65 -13.15
CA TYR A 283 4.85 11.75 -14.29
C TYR A 283 6.11 11.77 -15.14
N MET A 284 6.60 12.97 -15.49
CA MET A 284 7.66 13.14 -16.45
C MET A 284 9.04 12.78 -15.89
N VAL A 285 9.34 13.26 -14.68
CA VAL A 285 10.65 13.17 -14.02
C VAL A 285 10.66 12.10 -12.92
N GLY A 286 9.61 12.10 -12.07
CA GLY A 286 9.50 11.23 -10.91
C GLY A 286 10.49 11.58 -9.79
N SER A 287 10.80 10.58 -8.96
CA SER A 287 11.77 10.64 -7.85
C SER A 287 12.84 9.56 -8.00
N LEU A 288 13.82 9.53 -7.09
CA LEU A 288 14.82 8.45 -7.02
C LEU A 288 14.18 7.08 -6.73
N SER A 289 13.14 7.07 -5.92
CA SER A 289 12.39 5.85 -5.57
C SER A 289 11.31 5.48 -6.59
N ARG A 290 10.86 6.47 -7.38
CA ARG A 290 9.82 6.32 -8.41
C ARG A 290 10.16 7.17 -9.62
N PRO A 291 11.06 6.72 -10.50
CA PRO A 291 11.44 7.46 -11.70
C PRO A 291 10.26 7.69 -12.63
N GLY A 292 10.20 8.89 -13.20
CA GLY A 292 9.18 9.25 -14.19
C GLY A 292 9.43 8.64 -15.56
N TYR A 293 8.45 8.79 -16.42
CA TYR A 293 8.39 8.14 -17.73
C TYR A 293 9.24 8.81 -18.82
N CYS A 294 9.66 10.08 -18.63
CA CYS A 294 10.27 10.88 -19.65
C CYS A 294 11.60 11.51 -19.21
N ARG A 295 12.36 10.79 -18.40
CA ARG A 295 13.57 11.30 -17.76
C ARG A 295 14.65 11.75 -18.73
N LYS A 296 14.80 11.04 -19.90
CA LYS A 296 15.74 11.40 -20.94
C LYS A 296 15.34 12.73 -21.59
N SER A 297 14.09 12.86 -22.04
CA SER A 297 13.57 14.08 -22.66
C SER A 297 13.55 15.25 -21.68
N CYS A 298 13.42 15.01 -20.37
CA CYS A 298 13.47 16.04 -19.35
C CYS A 298 14.90 16.35 -18.86
N ASN A 299 15.94 15.75 -19.43
CA ASN A 299 17.36 15.95 -19.08
C ASN A 299 17.68 15.78 -17.57
N VAL A 300 17.01 14.82 -16.90
CA VAL A 300 17.17 14.59 -15.46
C VAL A 300 17.94 13.30 -15.15
N CYS A 301 18.52 12.69 -16.16
CA CYS A 301 19.38 11.54 -15.99
C CYS A 301 20.83 12.03 -15.91
N MET A 302 21.45 11.83 -14.77
CA MET A 302 22.89 11.92 -14.59
C MET A 302 23.47 10.54 -14.38
#